data_8e8fa8e2e4375f9d6118ce6ef3491927
#
_entry.id   8e8fa8e2e4375f9d6118ce6ef3491927
#
_cell.length_a   1.000
_cell.length_b   1.000
_cell.length_c   1.000
_cell.angle_alpha   90.00
_cell.angle_beta   90.00
_cell.angle_gamma   90.00
#
_symmetry.space_group_name_H-M   'P 1'
#
loop_
_entity.id
_entity.type
_entity.pdbx_description
1 polymer ?
#
loop_
_entity_poly.entity_id
_entity_poly.type
_entity_poly.pdbx_seq_one_letter_code
_entity_poly.pdbx_strand_id
1 'polypeptide(L)'
;MAHYELIVIGAGPGGYEAALHVAKLGKKVAVVEKREAGGTCLNRGCIPTKTLLHSSQIFHDAKHGAHAGIHTDDIRADMTEIFAYKREISQKLSSGIESLFKTAKIDFLRGTALITAPGAVRVTDAEGGANDYTCDDILIATGSVPSRPPIPGLEFAMTSDELLEGCDHLYRSIVIIGGGVIGIEFATFYADLGCEVTVIEGMDRLLPNMDKELGQSLALILKKQGVKVFTNAMVQSVEKTGEDIAVNFTCKEKSETVSGEAVLCAIGRRPYCDGLFADGIFVEMNRRSIAVNERYETSIPRIYAIGDVSAKIQLAHVATAQGIACVDLLYGRENHTSMSVVPSCIYCRPEIAVVGLTEAEAKEAGIPVKVGKHVMFDNAKTLIADPGRCFMKFVAHAKTRELLGAQLMCEHASDMIGGVSQALANHMTVDQFLLAMRPHPSFEEAMTAALEDLAQKLG
;
A
#
# COMPACT_ATOMS: atom_id res chain seq x y z
N MET A 1 26.43 29.19 -4.52
CA MET A 1 25.83 27.86 -4.36
C MET A 1 25.08 27.87 -3.02
N ALA A 2 23.80 27.52 -3.00
CA ALA A 2 23.07 27.50 -1.74
C ALA A 2 23.47 26.22 -0.95
N HIS A 3 23.55 26.37 0.39
CA HIS A 3 23.92 25.29 1.30
C HIS A 3 22.75 24.99 2.24
N TYR A 4 22.52 23.69 2.51
CA TYR A 4 21.47 23.16 3.38
C TYR A 4 22.06 22.22 4.44
N GLU A 5 21.41 22.10 5.58
CA GLU A 5 21.77 21.07 6.56
C GLU A 5 21.32 19.68 6.09
N LEU A 6 20.17 19.60 5.37
CA LEU A 6 19.70 18.39 4.74
C LEU A 6 19.12 18.68 3.35
N ILE A 7 19.45 17.85 2.37
CA ILE A 7 18.71 17.76 1.09
C ILE A 7 17.96 16.43 1.07
N VAL A 8 16.63 16.50 0.92
CA VAL A 8 15.76 15.34 0.76
C VAL A 8 15.48 15.16 -0.73
N ILE A 9 15.73 13.96 -1.27
CA ILE A 9 15.49 13.63 -2.67
C ILE A 9 14.23 12.75 -2.77
N GLY A 10 13.13 13.34 -3.24
CA GLY A 10 11.80 12.76 -3.33
C GLY A 10 10.84 13.37 -2.30
N ALA A 11 9.68 13.86 -2.78
CA ALA A 11 8.63 14.46 -1.96
C ALA A 11 7.46 13.49 -1.68
N GLY A 12 7.72 12.19 -1.66
CA GLY A 12 6.75 11.18 -1.19
C GLY A 12 6.54 11.24 0.34
N PRO A 13 5.67 10.37 0.92
CA PRO A 13 5.35 10.40 2.35
C PRO A 13 6.56 10.42 3.27
N GLY A 14 7.57 9.62 3.02
CA GLY A 14 8.80 9.63 3.81
C GLY A 14 9.59 10.93 3.66
N GLY A 15 9.69 11.45 2.45
CA GLY A 15 10.50 12.65 2.17
C GLY A 15 9.87 13.94 2.67
N TYR A 16 8.57 14.18 2.39
CA TYR A 16 7.95 15.43 2.81
C TYR A 16 7.77 15.49 4.33
N GLU A 17 7.45 14.38 5.00
CA GLU A 17 7.35 14.33 6.46
C GLU A 17 8.72 14.51 7.13
N ALA A 18 9.78 13.88 6.60
CA ALA A 18 11.14 14.09 7.07
C ALA A 18 11.55 15.58 6.96
N ALA A 19 11.29 16.21 5.80
CA ALA A 19 11.62 17.61 5.59
C ALA A 19 10.86 18.53 6.55
N LEU A 20 9.56 18.29 6.77
CA LEU A 20 8.77 19.04 7.75
C LEU A 20 9.29 18.83 9.17
N HIS A 21 9.73 17.62 9.50
CA HIS A 21 10.32 17.33 10.81
C HIS A 21 11.65 18.06 11.02
N VAL A 22 12.53 18.08 10.01
CA VAL A 22 13.78 18.87 10.02
C VAL A 22 13.52 20.35 10.21
N ALA A 23 12.55 20.91 9.47
CA ALA A 23 12.19 22.32 9.58
C ALA A 23 11.67 22.70 10.97
N LYS A 24 10.89 21.80 11.63
CA LYS A 24 10.46 21.97 13.05
C LYS A 24 11.64 22.03 14.02
N LEU A 25 12.77 21.43 13.69
CA LEU A 25 14.01 21.51 14.47
C LEU A 25 14.80 22.79 14.20
N GLY A 26 14.27 23.71 13.38
CA GLY A 26 14.91 24.97 13.04
C GLY A 26 16.06 24.83 12.05
N LYS A 27 16.15 23.72 11.34
CA LYS A 27 17.20 23.39 10.40
C LYS A 27 16.84 23.80 8.97
N LYS A 28 17.82 24.19 8.17
CA LYS A 28 17.63 24.57 6.78
C LYS A 28 17.59 23.33 5.89
N VAL A 29 16.47 23.09 5.23
CA VAL A 29 16.22 21.91 4.41
C VAL A 29 15.70 22.28 3.02
N ALA A 30 16.12 21.50 2.02
CA ALA A 30 15.53 21.51 0.68
C ALA A 30 14.94 20.13 0.35
N VAL A 31 13.87 20.15 -0.43
CA VAL A 31 13.26 18.94 -1.01
C VAL A 31 13.38 19.02 -2.53
N VAL A 32 13.96 17.99 -3.15
CA VAL A 32 14.05 17.87 -4.61
C VAL A 32 12.99 16.89 -5.09
N GLU A 33 12.12 17.32 -6.02
CA GLU A 33 11.10 16.45 -6.60
C GLU A 33 10.97 16.73 -8.11
N LYS A 34 10.98 15.65 -8.89
CA LYS A 34 10.87 15.74 -10.36
C LYS A 34 9.44 15.82 -10.89
N ARG A 35 8.46 15.47 -10.03
CA ARG A 35 7.03 15.45 -10.37
C ARG A 35 6.25 16.27 -9.34
N GLU A 36 5.15 15.72 -8.81
CA GLU A 36 4.28 16.40 -7.87
C GLU A 36 4.65 16.07 -6.41
N ALA A 37 4.46 17.02 -5.52
CA ALA A 37 4.55 16.80 -4.09
C ALA A 37 3.56 15.72 -3.63
N GLY A 38 3.95 14.91 -2.62
CA GLY A 38 3.18 13.76 -2.16
C GLY A 38 3.57 12.43 -2.83
N GLY A 39 4.39 12.49 -3.90
CA GLY A 39 4.95 11.32 -4.59
C GLY A 39 3.91 10.32 -5.08
N THR A 40 4.30 9.05 -5.15
CA THR A 40 3.43 7.97 -5.64
C THR A 40 2.14 7.84 -4.84
N CYS A 41 2.20 7.89 -3.51
CA CYS A 41 1.03 7.65 -2.66
C CYS A 41 -0.13 8.61 -2.96
N LEU A 42 0.14 9.91 -3.06
CA LEU A 42 -0.91 10.92 -3.28
C LEU A 42 -1.34 11.03 -4.74
N ASN A 43 -0.46 10.73 -5.68
CA ASN A 43 -0.71 11.05 -7.09
C ASN A 43 -0.93 9.82 -7.98
N ARG A 44 -0.33 8.65 -7.65
CA ARG A 44 -0.34 7.42 -8.48
C ARG A 44 -0.40 6.13 -7.67
N GLY A 45 -0.97 6.17 -6.46
CA GLY A 45 -1.03 5.01 -5.56
C GLY A 45 -2.22 5.06 -4.62
N CYS A 46 -1.94 5.22 -3.33
CA CYS A 46 -2.92 5.07 -2.26
C CYS A 46 -4.17 5.93 -2.45
N ILE A 47 -3.99 7.26 -2.52
CA ILE A 47 -5.11 8.21 -2.53
C ILE A 47 -5.95 8.08 -3.80
N PRO A 48 -5.38 8.11 -5.03
CA PRO A 48 -6.18 7.95 -6.23
C PRO A 48 -6.93 6.61 -6.26
N THR A 49 -6.30 5.50 -5.86
CA THR A 49 -6.97 4.19 -5.82
C THR A 49 -8.13 4.19 -4.82
N LYS A 50 -7.96 4.72 -3.60
CA LYS A 50 -9.01 4.78 -2.58
C LYS A 50 -10.15 5.70 -2.98
N THR A 51 -9.87 6.78 -3.73
CA THR A 51 -10.91 7.65 -4.31
C THR A 51 -11.72 6.90 -5.36
N LEU A 52 -11.08 6.12 -6.23
CA LEU A 52 -11.78 5.27 -7.20
C LEU A 52 -12.65 4.21 -6.51
N LEU A 53 -12.09 3.51 -5.50
CA LEU A 53 -12.81 2.52 -4.71
C LEU A 53 -14.02 3.11 -3.98
N HIS A 54 -13.90 4.34 -3.45
CA HIS A 54 -15.03 5.04 -2.85
C HIS A 54 -16.14 5.30 -3.87
N SER A 55 -15.80 5.74 -5.08
CA SER A 55 -16.79 5.95 -6.16
C SER A 55 -17.46 4.63 -6.56
N SER A 56 -16.70 3.53 -6.71
CA SER A 56 -17.28 2.24 -7.06
C SER A 56 -18.14 1.64 -5.93
N GLN A 57 -17.79 1.90 -4.67
CA GLN A 57 -18.61 1.50 -3.52
C GLN A 57 -19.97 2.18 -3.55
N ILE A 58 -20.02 3.52 -3.75
CA ILE A 58 -21.28 4.26 -3.87
C ILE A 58 -22.16 3.67 -4.98
N PHE A 59 -21.57 3.39 -6.14
CA PHE A 59 -22.28 2.77 -7.26
C PHE A 59 -22.82 1.39 -6.91
N HIS A 60 -22.00 0.55 -6.31
CA HIS A 60 -22.36 -0.80 -5.88
C HIS A 60 -23.51 -0.77 -4.86
N ASP A 61 -23.41 0.07 -3.82
CA ASP A 61 -24.39 0.15 -2.74
C ASP A 61 -25.75 0.64 -3.29
N ALA A 62 -25.73 1.65 -4.18
CA ALA A 62 -26.94 2.10 -4.85
C ALA A 62 -27.56 1.02 -5.74
N LYS A 63 -26.77 0.28 -6.51
CA LYS A 63 -27.25 -0.78 -7.42
C LYS A 63 -27.81 -1.98 -6.66
N HIS A 64 -27.28 -2.30 -5.49
CA HIS A 64 -27.67 -3.48 -4.70
C HIS A 64 -28.52 -3.13 -3.47
N GLY A 65 -28.98 -1.87 -3.33
CA GLY A 65 -29.75 -1.39 -2.18
C GLY A 65 -31.16 -1.96 -2.03
N ALA A 66 -31.65 -2.76 -2.96
CA ALA A 66 -33.03 -3.28 -2.95
C ALA A 66 -33.38 -4.07 -1.68
N HIS A 67 -32.43 -4.80 -1.10
CA HIS A 67 -32.62 -5.52 0.15
C HIS A 67 -32.92 -4.59 1.34
N ALA A 68 -32.42 -3.36 1.30
CA ALA A 68 -32.64 -2.31 2.29
C ALA A 68 -33.80 -1.37 1.90
N GLY A 69 -34.57 -1.71 0.86
CA GLY A 69 -35.68 -0.90 0.37
C GLY A 69 -35.29 0.29 -0.52
N ILE A 70 -34.03 0.36 -0.96
CA ILE A 70 -33.54 1.40 -1.88
C ILE A 70 -33.58 0.85 -3.30
N HIS A 71 -34.39 1.49 -4.15
CA HIS A 71 -34.54 1.12 -5.56
C HIS A 71 -34.02 2.26 -6.43
N THR A 72 -33.24 1.93 -7.44
CA THR A 72 -32.69 2.87 -8.41
C THR A 72 -33.01 2.36 -9.82
N ASP A 73 -33.67 3.21 -10.65
CA ASP A 73 -34.12 2.82 -11.98
C ASP A 73 -33.02 2.92 -13.04
N ASP A 74 -32.14 3.92 -12.93
CA ASP A 74 -31.07 4.15 -13.90
C ASP A 74 -29.83 4.73 -13.21
N ILE A 75 -28.94 3.86 -12.77
CA ILE A 75 -27.66 4.27 -12.22
C ILE A 75 -26.53 3.98 -13.21
N ARG A 76 -25.70 4.99 -13.49
CA ARG A 76 -24.56 4.86 -14.37
C ARG A 76 -23.29 5.41 -13.71
N ALA A 77 -22.16 4.81 -14.03
CA ALA A 77 -20.84 5.32 -13.70
C ALA A 77 -20.31 6.12 -14.91
N ASP A 78 -19.90 7.36 -14.67
CA ASP A 78 -19.20 8.19 -15.65
C ASP A 78 -17.71 8.19 -15.31
N MET A 79 -16.91 7.50 -16.12
CA MET A 79 -15.48 7.34 -15.86
C MET A 79 -14.74 8.66 -15.95
N THR A 80 -15.16 9.57 -16.82
CA THR A 80 -14.54 10.90 -16.95
C THR A 80 -14.71 11.70 -15.66
N GLU A 81 -15.91 11.68 -15.06
CA GLU A 81 -16.21 12.36 -13.81
C GLU A 81 -15.54 11.68 -12.61
N ILE A 82 -15.53 10.35 -12.55
CA ILE A 82 -14.84 9.59 -11.50
C ILE A 82 -13.34 9.92 -11.49
N PHE A 83 -12.70 9.93 -12.66
CA PHE A 83 -11.28 10.28 -12.75
C PHE A 83 -11.03 11.79 -12.52
N ALA A 84 -11.99 12.67 -12.86
CA ALA A 84 -11.91 14.09 -12.50
C ALA A 84 -11.94 14.29 -10.99
N TYR A 85 -12.85 13.63 -10.28
CA TYR A 85 -12.92 13.63 -8.82
C TYR A 85 -11.63 13.10 -8.20
N LYS A 86 -11.10 11.98 -8.70
CA LYS A 86 -9.81 11.43 -8.27
C LYS A 86 -8.67 12.46 -8.42
N ARG A 87 -8.60 13.16 -9.57
CA ARG A 87 -7.58 14.20 -9.81
C ARG A 87 -7.72 15.38 -8.85
N GLU A 88 -8.94 15.83 -8.60
CA GLU A 88 -9.22 16.91 -7.66
C GLU A 88 -8.71 16.61 -6.25
N ILE A 89 -8.98 15.41 -5.72
CA ILE A 89 -8.51 14.98 -4.39
C ILE A 89 -6.98 14.93 -4.33
N SER A 90 -6.33 14.31 -5.33
CA SER A 90 -4.88 14.25 -5.41
C SER A 90 -4.25 15.65 -5.46
N GLN A 91 -4.81 16.53 -6.27
CA GLN A 91 -4.31 17.91 -6.43
C GLN A 91 -4.47 18.74 -5.15
N LYS A 92 -5.60 18.63 -4.46
CA LYS A 92 -5.83 19.30 -3.17
C LYS A 92 -4.75 18.91 -2.15
N LEU A 93 -4.46 17.61 -2.03
CA LEU A 93 -3.46 17.11 -1.09
C LEU A 93 -2.04 17.52 -1.49
N SER A 94 -1.68 17.41 -2.76
CA SER A 94 -0.38 17.80 -3.28
C SER A 94 -0.11 19.30 -3.07
N SER A 95 -1.09 20.17 -3.40
CA SER A 95 -1.03 21.61 -3.15
C SER A 95 -0.95 21.94 -1.65
N GLY A 96 -1.59 21.14 -0.82
CA GLY A 96 -1.50 21.24 0.64
C GLY A 96 -0.06 21.05 1.13
N ILE A 97 0.67 20.05 0.61
CA ILE A 97 2.07 19.81 0.95
C ILE A 97 2.95 21.00 0.52
N GLU A 98 2.75 21.52 -0.70
CA GLU A 98 3.51 22.70 -1.17
C GLU A 98 3.26 23.93 -0.26
N SER A 99 2.02 24.10 0.21
CA SER A 99 1.69 25.15 1.18
C SER A 99 2.38 24.94 2.53
N LEU A 100 2.48 23.69 3.00
CA LEU A 100 3.24 23.35 4.20
C LEU A 100 4.74 23.65 4.03
N PHE A 101 5.33 23.31 2.89
CA PHE A 101 6.73 23.65 2.59
C PHE A 101 6.96 25.16 2.64
N LYS A 102 6.09 25.92 2.00
CA LYS A 102 6.17 27.39 2.02
C LYS A 102 6.08 27.95 3.45
N THR A 103 5.13 27.46 4.26
CA THR A 103 4.94 27.89 5.64
C THR A 103 6.13 27.53 6.52
N ALA A 104 6.69 26.33 6.34
CA ALA A 104 7.85 25.84 7.06
C ALA A 104 9.18 26.38 6.53
N LYS A 105 9.17 27.22 5.47
CA LYS A 105 10.36 27.78 4.80
C LYS A 105 11.30 26.69 4.25
N ILE A 106 10.73 25.62 3.73
CA ILE A 106 11.44 24.53 3.04
C ILE A 106 11.58 24.94 1.58
N ASP A 107 12.79 24.89 1.04
CA ASP A 107 13.02 25.15 -0.37
C ASP A 107 12.59 23.92 -1.19
N PHE A 108 11.57 24.11 -2.04
CA PHE A 108 11.05 23.06 -2.92
C PHE A 108 11.70 23.20 -4.31
N LEU A 109 12.67 22.35 -4.60
CA LEU A 109 13.48 22.35 -5.83
C LEU A 109 12.85 21.38 -6.84
N ARG A 110 12.18 21.93 -7.85
CA ARG A 110 11.57 21.11 -8.92
C ARG A 110 12.64 20.66 -9.91
N GLY A 111 12.81 19.36 -10.07
CA GLY A 111 13.78 18.80 -11.00
C GLY A 111 14.27 17.40 -10.61
N THR A 112 15.12 16.84 -11.47
CA THR A 112 15.76 15.55 -11.27
C THR A 112 17.07 15.76 -10.49
N ALA A 113 17.21 15.08 -9.37
CA ALA A 113 18.41 15.09 -8.55
C ALA A 113 19.47 14.12 -9.07
N LEU A 114 20.72 14.54 -9.07
CA LEU A 114 21.91 13.72 -9.26
C LEU A 114 22.87 13.98 -8.09
N ILE A 115 23.19 12.96 -7.33
CA ILE A 115 24.23 13.03 -6.29
C ILE A 115 25.59 13.02 -6.98
N THR A 116 26.31 14.14 -6.95
CA THR A 116 27.59 14.33 -7.65
C THR A 116 28.80 14.05 -6.76
N ALA A 117 28.61 14.15 -5.44
CA ALA A 117 29.56 13.77 -4.40
C ALA A 117 28.83 13.68 -3.05
N PRO A 118 29.41 13.10 -2.00
CA PRO A 118 28.90 13.26 -0.65
C PRO A 118 28.77 14.75 -0.31
N GLY A 119 27.54 15.17 0.10
CA GLY A 119 27.22 16.56 0.38
C GLY A 119 27.02 17.46 -0.85
N ALA A 120 26.92 16.92 -2.07
CA ALA A 120 26.69 17.68 -3.29
C ALA A 120 25.61 17.05 -4.16
N VAL A 121 24.62 17.87 -4.55
CA VAL A 121 23.48 17.44 -5.39
C VAL A 121 23.32 18.44 -6.54
N ARG A 122 23.25 17.91 -7.76
CA ARG A 122 22.83 18.66 -8.94
C ARG A 122 21.35 18.45 -9.16
N VAL A 123 20.61 19.52 -9.39
CA VAL A 123 19.18 19.47 -9.75
C VAL A 123 19.03 20.02 -11.16
N THR A 124 18.48 19.20 -12.05
CA THR A 124 18.17 19.57 -13.44
C THR A 124 16.66 19.75 -13.57
N ASP A 125 16.22 20.94 -13.95
CA ASP A 125 14.81 21.26 -14.17
C ASP A 125 14.27 20.65 -15.50
N ALA A 126 12.97 20.83 -15.75
CA ALA A 126 12.31 20.30 -16.95
C ALA A 126 12.80 20.96 -18.27
N GLU A 127 13.41 22.13 -18.18
CA GLU A 127 13.92 22.91 -19.33
C GLU A 127 15.40 22.61 -19.60
N GLY A 128 16.02 21.74 -18.76
CA GLY A 128 17.43 21.35 -18.88
C GLY A 128 18.38 22.28 -18.14
N GLY A 129 17.88 23.28 -17.40
CA GLY A 129 18.68 24.13 -16.54
C GLY A 129 19.18 23.34 -15.31
N ALA A 130 20.50 23.40 -15.06
CA ALA A 130 21.10 22.66 -13.96
C ALA A 130 21.69 23.61 -12.89
N ASN A 131 21.38 23.33 -11.64
CA ASN A 131 21.92 24.04 -10.49
C ASN A 131 22.56 23.07 -9.51
N ASP A 132 23.73 23.43 -8.99
CA ASP A 132 24.44 22.66 -7.99
C ASP A 132 24.16 23.20 -6.58
N TYR A 133 23.92 22.29 -5.65
CA TYR A 133 23.65 22.58 -4.23
C TYR A 133 24.60 21.79 -3.34
N THR A 134 24.90 22.33 -2.17
CA THR A 134 25.69 21.63 -1.15
C THR A 134 24.85 21.39 0.11
N CYS A 135 25.17 20.34 0.84
CA CYS A 135 24.50 20.03 2.10
C CYS A 135 25.43 19.29 3.07
N ASP A 136 25.02 19.27 4.32
CA ASP A 136 25.66 18.42 5.31
C ASP A 136 25.28 16.96 5.10
N ASP A 137 24.02 16.67 4.89
CA ASP A 137 23.49 15.33 4.74
C ASP A 137 22.52 15.22 3.55
N ILE A 138 22.41 14.00 2.99
CA ILE A 138 21.48 13.68 1.91
C ILE A 138 20.55 12.58 2.39
N LEU A 139 19.22 12.77 2.24
CA LEU A 139 18.22 11.76 2.49
C LEU A 139 17.55 11.34 1.18
N ILE A 140 17.76 10.10 0.76
CA ILE A 140 17.15 9.49 -0.43
C ILE A 140 15.77 8.94 -0.03
N ALA A 141 14.72 9.49 -0.64
CA ALA A 141 13.32 9.09 -0.45
C ALA A 141 12.61 8.92 -1.81
N THR A 142 13.32 8.41 -2.81
CA THR A 142 12.89 8.32 -4.21
C THR A 142 11.81 7.25 -4.47
N GLY A 143 11.53 6.41 -3.47
CA GLY A 143 10.42 5.47 -3.49
C GLY A 143 10.58 4.32 -4.47
N SER A 144 9.50 3.99 -5.16
CA SER A 144 9.41 2.84 -6.08
C SER A 144 8.62 3.17 -7.34
N VAL A 145 8.75 2.30 -8.34
CA VAL A 145 7.98 2.31 -9.59
C VAL A 145 7.37 0.94 -9.86
N PRO A 146 6.29 0.82 -10.66
CA PRO A 146 5.72 -0.47 -11.04
C PRO A 146 6.77 -1.38 -11.68
N SER A 147 6.70 -2.66 -11.38
CA SER A 147 7.58 -3.67 -11.97
C SER A 147 7.06 -4.10 -13.34
N ARG A 148 7.96 -4.16 -14.33
CA ARG A 148 7.71 -4.76 -15.65
C ARG A 148 8.72 -5.90 -15.86
N PRO A 149 8.36 -7.17 -15.60
CA PRO A 149 9.24 -8.29 -15.88
C PRO A 149 9.37 -8.50 -17.40
N PRO A 150 10.38 -9.25 -17.84
CA PRO A 150 10.60 -9.52 -19.26
C PRO A 150 9.65 -10.62 -19.79
N ILE A 151 8.35 -10.38 -19.68
CA ILE A 151 7.31 -11.23 -20.30
C ILE A 151 7.07 -10.70 -21.72
N PRO A 152 7.15 -11.54 -22.77
CA PRO A 152 6.89 -11.12 -24.14
C PRO A 152 5.52 -10.44 -24.28
N GLY A 153 5.48 -9.27 -24.90
CA GLY A 153 4.27 -8.49 -25.14
C GLY A 153 3.71 -7.75 -23.93
N LEU A 154 4.41 -7.74 -22.79
CA LEU A 154 3.93 -7.04 -21.57
C LEU A 154 3.83 -5.51 -21.77
N GLU A 155 4.42 -4.96 -22.80
CA GLU A 155 4.25 -3.56 -23.23
C GLU A 155 2.80 -3.21 -23.60
N PHE A 156 1.97 -4.18 -23.94
CA PHE A 156 0.53 -4.01 -24.19
C PHE A 156 -0.28 -3.93 -22.91
N ALA A 157 0.28 -4.33 -21.77
CA ALA A 157 -0.36 -4.21 -20.47
C ALA A 157 -0.03 -2.87 -19.82
N MET A 158 -1.03 -2.22 -19.23
CA MET A 158 -0.84 -1.02 -18.42
C MET A 158 -0.21 -1.36 -17.07
N THR A 159 0.56 -0.46 -16.53
CA THR A 159 0.93 -0.44 -15.10
C THR A 159 -0.17 0.24 -14.29
N SER A 160 -0.10 0.13 -12.94
CA SER A 160 -0.99 0.87 -12.05
C SER A 160 -0.86 2.39 -12.21
N ASP A 161 0.33 2.89 -12.51
CA ASP A 161 0.57 4.33 -12.73
C ASP A 161 -0.18 4.79 -14.00
N GLU A 162 -0.06 4.05 -15.11
CA GLU A 162 -0.75 4.36 -16.38
C GLU A 162 -2.27 4.22 -16.27
N LEU A 163 -2.77 3.20 -15.59
CA LEU A 163 -4.20 3.03 -15.35
C LEU A 163 -4.78 4.20 -14.56
N LEU A 164 -4.03 4.72 -13.58
CA LEU A 164 -4.43 5.86 -12.76
C LEU A 164 -4.33 7.21 -13.49
N GLU A 165 -3.72 7.30 -14.66
CA GLU A 165 -3.78 8.50 -15.50
C GLU A 165 -5.22 8.74 -15.98
N GLY A 166 -5.97 7.68 -16.25
CA GLY A 166 -7.41 7.72 -16.49
C GLY A 166 -7.83 7.03 -17.79
N CYS A 167 -9.11 6.81 -17.89
CA CYS A 167 -9.78 6.40 -19.10
C CYS A 167 -11.10 7.18 -19.24
N ASP A 168 -11.62 7.26 -20.44
CA ASP A 168 -12.85 7.99 -20.79
C ASP A 168 -14.11 7.11 -20.78
N HIS A 169 -13.93 5.79 -20.64
CA HIS A 169 -15.00 4.81 -20.60
C HIS A 169 -14.70 3.66 -19.64
N LEU A 170 -15.74 2.97 -19.20
CA LEU A 170 -15.59 1.73 -18.45
C LEU A 170 -15.22 0.59 -19.40
N TYR A 171 -14.12 -0.09 -19.13
CA TYR A 171 -13.75 -1.27 -19.90
C TYR A 171 -14.84 -2.34 -19.80
N ARG A 172 -15.18 -2.96 -20.94
CA ARG A 172 -16.06 -4.13 -20.99
C ARG A 172 -15.44 -5.29 -20.18
N SER A 173 -14.13 -5.49 -20.32
CA SER A 173 -13.40 -6.53 -19.62
C SER A 173 -11.95 -6.11 -19.34
N ILE A 174 -11.44 -6.56 -18.18
CA ILE A 174 -10.05 -6.34 -17.78
C ILE A 174 -9.41 -7.63 -17.27
N VAL A 175 -8.18 -7.90 -17.73
CA VAL A 175 -7.34 -8.97 -17.19
C VAL A 175 -6.28 -8.36 -16.29
N ILE A 176 -6.21 -8.81 -15.04
CA ILE A 176 -5.28 -8.32 -14.03
C ILE A 176 -4.23 -9.42 -13.77
N ILE A 177 -2.99 -9.12 -14.09
CA ILE A 177 -1.84 -9.98 -13.83
C ILE A 177 -1.26 -9.61 -12.45
N GLY A 178 -1.47 -10.49 -11.47
CA GLY A 178 -1.08 -10.34 -10.07
C GLY A 178 -2.27 -10.20 -9.12
N GLY A 179 -2.39 -11.11 -8.18
CA GLY A 179 -3.42 -11.15 -7.12
C GLY A 179 -2.95 -10.57 -5.78
N GLY A 180 -1.96 -9.68 -5.81
CA GLY A 180 -1.52 -8.89 -4.67
C GLY A 180 -2.44 -7.70 -4.37
N VAL A 181 -2.06 -6.85 -3.42
CA VAL A 181 -2.88 -5.71 -2.93
C VAL A 181 -3.39 -4.84 -4.08
N ILE A 182 -2.49 -4.39 -4.97
CA ILE A 182 -2.84 -3.51 -6.09
C ILE A 182 -3.83 -4.19 -7.04
N GLY A 183 -3.56 -5.44 -7.44
CA GLY A 183 -4.43 -6.18 -8.34
C GLY A 183 -5.82 -6.42 -7.76
N ILE A 184 -5.91 -6.71 -6.47
CA ILE A 184 -7.18 -6.93 -5.76
C ILE A 184 -8.00 -5.65 -5.62
N GLU A 185 -7.36 -4.52 -5.30
CA GLU A 185 -8.06 -3.24 -5.21
C GLU A 185 -8.65 -2.82 -6.57
N PHE A 186 -7.90 -2.98 -7.67
CA PHE A 186 -8.45 -2.72 -9.00
C PHE A 186 -9.48 -3.77 -9.44
N ALA A 187 -9.31 -5.04 -9.06
CA ALA A 187 -10.33 -6.07 -9.31
C ALA A 187 -11.66 -5.70 -8.63
N THR A 188 -11.61 -5.21 -7.39
CA THR A 188 -12.77 -4.71 -6.65
C THR A 188 -13.41 -3.52 -7.37
N PHE A 189 -12.61 -2.50 -7.71
CA PHE A 189 -13.10 -1.30 -8.39
C PHE A 189 -13.86 -1.62 -9.69
N TYR A 190 -13.25 -2.39 -10.58
CA TYR A 190 -13.86 -2.71 -11.87
C TYR A 190 -15.04 -3.68 -11.75
N ALA A 191 -14.97 -4.66 -10.86
CA ALA A 191 -16.08 -5.58 -10.62
C ALA A 191 -17.32 -4.87 -10.06
N ASP A 192 -17.14 -3.93 -9.15
CA ASP A 192 -18.22 -3.12 -8.59
C ASP A 192 -18.96 -2.31 -9.65
N LEU A 193 -18.25 -1.79 -10.63
CA LEU A 193 -18.82 -1.03 -11.75
C LEU A 193 -19.45 -1.93 -12.83
N GLY A 194 -19.25 -3.27 -12.74
CA GLY A 194 -19.87 -4.23 -13.67
C GLY A 194 -18.97 -4.65 -14.85
N CYS A 195 -17.69 -4.33 -14.83
CA CYS A 195 -16.70 -4.82 -15.77
C CYS A 195 -16.47 -6.34 -15.58
N GLU A 196 -16.25 -7.09 -16.66
CA GLU A 196 -15.79 -8.48 -16.57
C GLU A 196 -14.33 -8.54 -16.12
N VAL A 197 -14.07 -9.03 -14.91
CA VAL A 197 -12.73 -9.07 -14.34
C VAL A 197 -12.17 -10.49 -14.31
N THR A 198 -10.91 -10.64 -14.77
CA THR A 198 -10.12 -11.86 -14.62
C THR A 198 -8.83 -11.55 -13.88
N VAL A 199 -8.53 -12.26 -12.80
CA VAL A 199 -7.29 -12.17 -12.03
C VAL A 199 -6.45 -13.41 -12.26
N ILE A 200 -5.17 -13.22 -12.67
CA ILE A 200 -4.19 -14.28 -12.88
C ILE A 200 -3.08 -14.12 -11.84
N GLU A 201 -2.95 -15.06 -10.91
CA GLU A 201 -1.97 -15.06 -9.83
C GLU A 201 -1.02 -16.26 -9.96
N GLY A 202 0.29 -15.98 -9.99
CA GLY A 202 1.34 -17.00 -10.10
C GLY A 202 1.49 -17.89 -8.88
N MET A 203 1.15 -17.36 -7.69
CA MET A 203 1.21 -18.10 -6.43
C MET A 203 -0.04 -18.96 -6.24
N ASP A 204 -0.01 -19.80 -5.20
CA ASP A 204 -1.09 -20.76 -4.88
C ASP A 204 -2.40 -20.09 -4.40
N ARG A 205 -2.36 -18.80 -4.06
CA ARG A 205 -3.49 -18.04 -3.51
C ARG A 205 -3.38 -16.54 -3.79
N LEU A 206 -4.50 -15.86 -3.68
CA LEU A 206 -4.51 -14.38 -3.61
C LEU A 206 -3.83 -13.91 -2.32
N LEU A 207 -3.27 -12.71 -2.34
CA LEU A 207 -2.59 -12.10 -1.20
C LEU A 207 -1.55 -13.04 -0.56
N PRO A 208 -0.58 -13.58 -1.32
CA PRO A 208 0.28 -14.66 -0.88
C PRO A 208 1.12 -14.32 0.36
N ASN A 209 1.37 -13.04 0.61
CA ASN A 209 2.13 -12.53 1.77
C ASN A 209 1.27 -12.32 3.03
N MET A 210 -0.01 -12.71 3.01
CA MET A 210 -0.93 -12.61 4.14
C MET A 210 -1.36 -13.98 4.64
N ASP A 211 -2.12 -14.00 5.73
CA ASP A 211 -2.70 -15.23 6.25
C ASP A 211 -3.51 -15.96 5.15
N LYS A 212 -3.26 -17.25 5.04
CA LYS A 212 -3.85 -18.11 3.99
C LYS A 212 -5.38 -18.02 3.94
N GLU A 213 -6.03 -17.89 5.10
CA GLU A 213 -7.48 -17.85 5.18
C GLU A 213 -8.06 -16.56 4.57
N LEU A 214 -7.34 -15.44 4.68
CA LEU A 214 -7.74 -14.18 4.05
C LEU A 214 -7.80 -14.33 2.53
N GLY A 215 -6.72 -14.82 1.91
CA GLY A 215 -6.65 -15.01 0.46
C GLY A 215 -7.70 -16.01 -0.06
N GLN A 216 -7.92 -17.10 0.67
CA GLN A 216 -8.93 -18.10 0.31
C GLN A 216 -10.36 -17.56 0.42
N SER A 217 -10.67 -16.82 1.50
CA SER A 217 -11.99 -16.20 1.70
C SER A 217 -12.26 -15.14 0.63
N LEU A 218 -11.27 -14.30 0.34
CA LEU A 218 -11.39 -13.26 -0.69
C LEU A 218 -11.61 -13.87 -2.09
N ALA A 219 -10.90 -14.95 -2.43
CA ALA A 219 -11.10 -15.64 -3.71
C ALA A 219 -12.52 -16.17 -3.86
N LEU A 220 -13.15 -16.68 -2.79
CA LEU A 220 -14.54 -17.11 -2.79
C LEU A 220 -15.52 -15.95 -2.97
N ILE A 221 -15.26 -14.82 -2.32
CA ILE A 221 -16.08 -13.61 -2.44
C ILE A 221 -16.02 -13.08 -3.86
N LEU A 222 -14.82 -12.86 -4.40
CA LEU A 222 -14.63 -12.37 -5.77
C LEU A 222 -15.29 -13.28 -6.81
N LYS A 223 -15.20 -14.61 -6.64
CA LYS A 223 -15.90 -15.56 -7.52
C LYS A 223 -17.43 -15.41 -7.47
N LYS A 224 -18.00 -15.19 -6.29
CA LYS A 224 -19.45 -14.92 -6.15
C LYS A 224 -19.85 -13.61 -6.83
N GLN A 225 -18.94 -12.62 -6.88
CA GLN A 225 -19.13 -11.36 -7.59
C GLN A 225 -18.90 -11.48 -9.12
N GLY A 226 -18.62 -12.68 -9.63
CA GLY A 226 -18.42 -12.93 -11.05
C GLY A 226 -16.97 -12.78 -11.54
N VAL A 227 -16.02 -12.46 -10.64
CA VAL A 227 -14.60 -12.35 -11.00
C VAL A 227 -14.01 -13.73 -11.25
N LYS A 228 -13.36 -13.91 -12.40
CA LYS A 228 -12.60 -15.12 -12.72
C LYS A 228 -11.25 -15.07 -12.03
N VAL A 229 -10.92 -16.06 -11.22
CA VAL A 229 -9.65 -16.11 -10.46
C VAL A 229 -8.89 -17.37 -10.79
N PHE A 230 -7.67 -17.20 -11.34
CA PHE A 230 -6.71 -18.26 -11.59
C PHE A 230 -5.54 -18.11 -10.62
N THR A 231 -5.24 -19.16 -9.86
CA THR A 231 -4.05 -19.25 -8.99
C THR A 231 -3.15 -20.39 -9.47
N ASN A 232 -1.87 -20.40 -9.10
CA ASN A 232 -0.84 -21.23 -9.71
C ASN A 232 -0.83 -21.04 -11.24
N ALA A 233 -0.98 -19.80 -11.68
CA ALA A 233 -1.16 -19.42 -13.07
C ALA A 233 -0.02 -18.48 -13.50
N MET A 234 0.94 -19.00 -14.26
CA MET A 234 2.13 -18.28 -14.68
C MET A 234 1.96 -17.72 -16.09
N VAL A 235 1.93 -16.39 -16.21
CA VAL A 235 1.82 -15.70 -17.50
C VAL A 235 3.08 -15.94 -18.33
N GLN A 236 2.87 -16.28 -19.61
CA GLN A 236 3.92 -16.60 -20.58
C GLN A 236 4.09 -15.49 -21.61
N SER A 237 3.00 -14.94 -22.12
CA SER A 237 3.01 -13.84 -23.09
C SER A 237 1.73 -13.03 -23.04
N VAL A 238 1.80 -11.82 -23.59
CA VAL A 238 0.67 -10.92 -23.81
C VAL A 238 0.67 -10.55 -25.29
N GLU A 239 -0.47 -10.61 -25.97
CA GLU A 239 -0.56 -10.42 -27.40
C GLU A 239 -1.77 -9.55 -27.74
N LYS A 240 -1.58 -8.58 -28.65
CA LYS A 240 -2.69 -7.79 -29.17
C LYS A 240 -3.46 -8.59 -30.21
N THR A 241 -4.77 -8.78 -30.01
CA THR A 241 -5.63 -9.59 -30.87
C THR A 241 -6.85 -8.73 -31.28
N GLY A 242 -6.73 -8.00 -32.37
CA GLY A 242 -7.76 -7.04 -32.81
C GLY A 242 -7.90 -5.89 -31.82
N GLU A 243 -9.10 -5.71 -31.25
CA GLU A 243 -9.39 -4.70 -30.23
C GLU A 243 -9.07 -5.19 -28.81
N ASP A 244 -8.96 -6.50 -28.61
CA ASP A 244 -8.67 -7.11 -27.30
C ASP A 244 -7.18 -7.41 -27.15
N ILE A 245 -6.77 -7.67 -25.92
CA ILE A 245 -5.42 -8.11 -25.54
C ILE A 245 -5.54 -9.49 -24.91
N ALA A 246 -4.88 -10.48 -25.52
CA ALA A 246 -4.83 -11.85 -25.04
C ALA A 246 -3.68 -12.05 -24.06
N VAL A 247 -3.93 -12.72 -22.95
CA VAL A 247 -2.93 -13.14 -21.97
C VAL A 247 -2.84 -14.66 -21.99
N ASN A 248 -1.67 -15.18 -22.39
CA ASN A 248 -1.39 -16.61 -22.40
C ASN A 248 -0.67 -17.00 -21.10
N PHE A 249 -1.14 -18.02 -20.44
CA PHE A 249 -0.58 -18.48 -19.17
C PHE A 249 -0.66 -19.99 -19.00
N THR A 250 0.16 -20.53 -18.13
CA THR A 250 0.08 -21.95 -17.74
C THR A 250 -0.56 -22.03 -16.36
N CYS A 251 -1.64 -22.81 -16.25
CA CYS A 251 -2.33 -23.08 -14.98
C CYS A 251 -2.49 -24.60 -14.81
N LYS A 252 -1.97 -25.17 -13.72
CA LYS A 252 -2.00 -26.62 -13.46
C LYS A 252 -1.53 -27.45 -14.66
N GLU A 253 -0.39 -27.07 -15.24
CA GLU A 253 0.26 -27.71 -16.39
C GLU A 253 -0.52 -27.62 -17.71
N LYS A 254 -1.61 -26.85 -17.76
CA LYS A 254 -2.38 -26.59 -18.98
C LYS A 254 -2.13 -25.18 -19.49
N SER A 255 -1.98 -25.04 -20.80
CA SER A 255 -1.98 -23.74 -21.44
C SER A 255 -3.40 -23.20 -21.53
N GLU A 256 -3.59 -22.00 -21.03
CA GLU A 256 -4.86 -21.27 -21.02
C GLU A 256 -4.65 -19.90 -21.65
N THR A 257 -5.70 -19.35 -22.22
CA THR A 257 -5.71 -17.98 -22.76
C THR A 257 -6.97 -17.28 -22.31
N VAL A 258 -6.82 -16.05 -21.87
CA VAL A 258 -7.95 -15.14 -21.61
C VAL A 258 -7.71 -13.83 -22.34
N SER A 259 -8.78 -13.18 -22.79
CA SER A 259 -8.70 -11.90 -23.45
C SER A 259 -9.51 -10.84 -22.72
N GLY A 260 -9.09 -9.61 -22.79
CA GLY A 260 -9.79 -8.46 -22.26
C GLY A 260 -9.49 -7.23 -23.10
N GLU A 261 -10.40 -6.26 -23.03
CA GLU A 261 -10.21 -4.94 -23.66
C GLU A 261 -9.00 -4.23 -23.05
N ALA A 262 -8.73 -4.46 -21.75
CA ALA A 262 -7.58 -3.93 -21.05
C ALA A 262 -6.84 -5.03 -20.29
N VAL A 263 -5.52 -4.83 -20.11
CA VAL A 263 -4.68 -5.69 -19.27
C VAL A 263 -3.89 -4.82 -18.29
N LEU A 264 -3.97 -5.16 -17.00
CA LEU A 264 -3.20 -4.50 -15.93
C LEU A 264 -2.08 -5.43 -15.43
N CYS A 265 -0.85 -4.94 -15.45
CA CYS A 265 0.29 -5.58 -14.80
C CYS A 265 0.42 -5.07 -13.35
N ALA A 266 0.03 -5.90 -12.37
CA ALA A 266 0.01 -5.58 -10.94
C ALA A 266 0.88 -6.54 -10.11
N ILE A 267 2.05 -6.95 -10.63
CA ILE A 267 2.94 -7.95 -10.02
C ILE A 267 3.93 -7.37 -9.01
N GLY A 268 3.71 -6.15 -8.57
CA GLY A 268 4.49 -5.47 -7.54
C GLY A 268 5.25 -4.24 -8.04
N ARG A 269 6.07 -3.70 -7.15
CA ARG A 269 6.85 -2.47 -7.38
C ARG A 269 8.33 -2.75 -7.15
N ARG A 270 9.20 -2.00 -7.80
CA ARG A 270 10.65 -2.05 -7.59
C ARG A 270 11.17 -0.72 -7.03
N PRO A 271 12.19 -0.74 -6.16
CA PRO A 271 12.90 0.45 -5.73
C PRO A 271 13.35 1.32 -6.91
N TYR A 272 13.33 2.64 -6.73
CA TYR A 272 13.70 3.59 -7.77
C TYR A 272 14.91 4.41 -7.35
N CYS A 273 16.05 4.10 -7.97
CA CYS A 273 17.30 4.86 -7.82
C CYS A 273 18.03 5.04 -9.17
N ASP A 274 17.32 4.81 -10.29
CA ASP A 274 17.89 4.91 -11.62
C ASP A 274 18.38 6.35 -11.89
N GLY A 275 19.65 6.52 -12.26
CA GLY A 275 20.25 7.82 -12.56
C GLY A 275 20.47 8.74 -11.35
N LEU A 276 20.38 8.22 -10.13
CA LEU A 276 20.50 9.03 -8.90
C LEU A 276 21.95 9.39 -8.56
N PHE A 277 22.92 8.57 -8.96
CA PHE A 277 24.35 8.74 -8.63
C PHE A 277 25.15 9.05 -9.87
N ALA A 278 26.08 9.99 -9.77
CA ALA A 278 27.04 10.27 -10.83
C ALA A 278 28.02 9.11 -11.01
N ASP A 279 28.64 9.03 -12.18
CA ASP A 279 29.68 8.04 -12.46
C ASP A 279 30.79 8.06 -11.42
N GLY A 280 31.18 6.88 -10.96
CA GLY A 280 32.20 6.72 -9.92
C GLY A 280 31.67 6.73 -8.48
N ILE A 281 30.39 7.00 -8.24
CA ILE A 281 29.75 6.89 -6.93
C ILE A 281 29.03 5.54 -6.83
N PHE A 282 29.49 4.65 -5.98
CA PHE A 282 28.94 3.31 -5.80
C PHE A 282 28.34 3.18 -4.40
N VAL A 283 27.02 3.01 -4.32
CA VAL A 283 26.30 2.66 -3.09
C VAL A 283 26.09 1.16 -3.04
N GLU A 284 26.21 0.58 -1.86
CA GLU A 284 25.91 -0.84 -1.67
C GLU A 284 24.41 -1.11 -1.90
N MET A 285 24.13 -2.19 -2.63
CA MET A 285 22.77 -2.57 -2.98
C MET A 285 22.43 -3.94 -2.38
N ASN A 286 21.25 -4.07 -1.81
CA ASN A 286 20.63 -5.36 -1.49
C ASN A 286 19.66 -5.73 -2.62
N ARG A 287 20.09 -6.56 -3.56
CA ARG A 287 19.39 -6.85 -4.83
C ARG A 287 19.15 -5.57 -5.64
N ARG A 288 17.95 -4.97 -5.54
CA ARG A 288 17.57 -3.75 -6.25
C ARG A 288 17.31 -2.56 -5.33
N SER A 289 17.38 -2.73 -4.01
CA SER A 289 17.21 -1.68 -3.01
C SER A 289 18.56 -1.17 -2.50
N ILE A 290 18.62 0.09 -2.12
CA ILE A 290 19.79 0.66 -1.45
C ILE A 290 19.94 0.00 -0.08
N ALA A 291 21.12 -0.58 0.21
CA ALA A 291 21.42 -1.16 1.50
C ALA A 291 21.62 -0.04 2.55
N VAL A 292 20.99 -0.21 3.71
CA VAL A 292 21.13 0.72 4.83
C VAL A 292 21.34 -0.03 6.15
N ASN A 293 22.04 0.61 7.07
CA ASN A 293 22.18 0.15 8.44
C ASN A 293 20.96 0.51 9.31
N GLU A 294 21.01 0.22 10.60
CA GLU A 294 19.94 0.51 11.57
C GLU A 294 19.66 2.03 11.76
N ARG A 295 20.58 2.87 11.32
CA ARG A 295 20.46 4.33 11.33
C ARG A 295 20.00 4.90 9.99
N TYR A 296 19.55 4.06 9.05
CA TYR A 296 19.18 4.39 7.68
C TYR A 296 20.36 4.92 6.83
N GLU A 297 21.61 4.86 7.32
CA GLU A 297 22.80 5.30 6.59
C GLU A 297 23.20 4.24 5.55
N THR A 298 23.55 4.70 4.35
CA THR A 298 24.04 3.85 3.26
C THR A 298 25.51 3.50 3.47
N SER A 299 26.12 2.80 2.51
CA SER A 299 27.57 2.55 2.50
C SER A 299 28.41 3.83 2.31
N ILE A 300 27.78 4.94 1.95
CA ILE A 300 28.43 6.24 1.77
C ILE A 300 28.08 7.10 2.99
N PRO A 301 29.05 7.56 3.78
CA PRO A 301 28.80 8.38 4.95
C PRO A 301 27.98 9.63 4.64
N ARG A 302 27.04 9.99 5.54
CA ARG A 302 26.17 11.14 5.44
C ARG A 302 25.17 11.09 4.27
N ILE A 303 24.99 9.92 3.67
CA ILE A 303 23.91 9.63 2.71
C ILE A 303 23.02 8.55 3.32
N TYR A 304 21.75 8.89 3.50
CA TYR A 304 20.72 8.06 4.11
C TYR A 304 19.68 7.66 3.07
N ALA A 305 18.96 6.53 3.29
CA ALA A 305 17.86 6.13 2.42
C ALA A 305 16.71 5.52 3.22
N ILE A 306 15.48 5.93 2.88
CA ILE A 306 14.24 5.53 3.56
C ILE A 306 13.13 5.18 2.57
N GLY A 307 12.12 4.51 3.08
CA GLY A 307 10.95 4.12 2.29
C GLY A 307 11.27 3.07 1.24
N ASP A 308 10.48 3.01 0.18
CA ASP A 308 10.52 1.93 -0.82
C ASP A 308 11.88 1.74 -1.50
N VAL A 309 12.72 2.76 -1.56
CA VAL A 309 14.03 2.69 -2.21
C VAL A 309 15.02 1.83 -1.43
N SER A 310 14.88 1.74 -0.11
CA SER A 310 15.70 0.90 0.78
C SER A 310 14.94 -0.33 1.27
N ALA A 311 13.69 -0.53 0.87
CA ALA A 311 12.66 -1.19 1.66
C ALA A 311 12.63 -2.69 1.63
N LYS A 312 12.42 -3.20 2.84
CA LYS A 312 11.79 -4.48 3.10
C LYS A 312 10.25 -4.40 3.00
N ILE A 313 9.65 -3.28 3.41
CA ILE A 313 8.18 -3.05 3.45
C ILE A 313 7.87 -1.75 2.70
N GLN A 314 7.05 -1.85 1.65
CA GLN A 314 6.69 -0.74 0.76
C GLN A 314 5.30 -0.19 1.14
N LEU A 315 5.23 0.57 2.24
CA LEU A 315 4.02 1.19 2.77
C LEU A 315 4.28 2.67 3.10
N ALA A 316 3.32 3.53 2.79
CA ALA A 316 3.45 4.97 2.98
C ALA A 316 3.72 5.37 4.44
N HIS A 317 2.99 4.79 5.39
CA HIS A 317 3.19 5.05 6.82
C HIS A 317 4.52 4.51 7.36
N VAL A 318 5.07 3.45 6.76
CA VAL A 318 6.43 2.97 7.08
C VAL A 318 7.46 3.98 6.60
N ALA A 319 7.32 4.48 5.36
CA ALA A 319 8.22 5.51 4.85
C ALA A 319 8.19 6.78 5.70
N THR A 320 6.99 7.24 6.12
CA THR A 320 6.81 8.36 7.05
C THR A 320 7.53 8.10 8.40
N ALA A 321 7.28 6.95 9.02
CA ALA A 321 7.91 6.59 10.29
C ALA A 321 9.44 6.52 10.17
N GLN A 322 9.96 5.93 9.09
CA GLN A 322 11.39 5.88 8.80
C GLN A 322 11.98 7.27 8.59
N GLY A 323 11.25 8.18 7.91
CA GLY A 323 11.67 9.56 7.69
C GLY A 323 11.85 10.30 9.00
N ILE A 324 10.88 10.23 9.90
CA ILE A 324 10.93 10.84 11.23
C ILE A 324 12.06 10.22 12.06
N ALA A 325 12.14 8.88 12.10
CA ALA A 325 13.16 8.17 12.84
C ALA A 325 14.59 8.48 12.36
N CYS A 326 14.80 8.54 11.04
CA CYS A 326 16.09 8.90 10.45
C CYS A 326 16.50 10.32 10.87
N VAL A 327 15.59 11.28 10.82
CA VAL A 327 15.83 12.67 11.25
C VAL A 327 16.14 12.75 12.74
N ASP A 328 15.37 12.06 13.58
CA ASP A 328 15.65 12.02 15.03
C ASP A 328 17.03 11.47 15.32
N LEU A 329 17.41 10.34 14.70
CA LEU A 329 18.73 9.74 14.84
C LEU A 329 19.87 10.65 14.31
N LEU A 330 19.62 11.37 13.21
CA LEU A 330 20.57 12.28 12.60
C LEU A 330 20.90 13.46 13.53
N TYR A 331 19.89 13.99 14.21
CA TYR A 331 20.04 15.13 15.14
C TYR A 331 20.11 14.73 16.61
N GLY A 332 20.41 13.45 16.92
CA GLY A 332 20.67 12.96 18.28
C GLY A 332 19.42 12.95 19.18
N ARG A 333 18.24 12.80 18.60
CA ARG A 333 16.97 12.68 19.32
C ARG A 333 16.55 11.23 19.50
N GLU A 334 15.70 10.98 20.46
CA GLU A 334 15.14 9.67 20.73
C GLU A 334 13.93 9.42 19.82
N ASN A 335 13.91 8.28 19.14
CA ASN A 335 12.77 7.87 18.32
C ASN A 335 11.84 6.97 19.14
N HIS A 336 10.56 7.31 19.20
CA HIS A 336 9.54 6.58 19.96
C HIS A 336 8.62 5.72 19.09
N THR A 337 8.78 5.70 17.78
CA THR A 337 7.94 4.91 16.88
C THR A 337 8.41 3.46 16.82
N SER A 338 7.51 2.51 17.14
CA SER A 338 7.80 1.08 16.99
C SER A 338 7.84 0.71 15.50
N MET A 339 9.01 0.32 15.01
CA MET A 339 9.19 -0.16 13.64
C MET A 339 8.88 -1.66 13.47
N SER A 340 8.58 -2.38 14.56
CA SER A 340 8.25 -3.80 14.55
C SER A 340 6.74 -4.06 14.44
N VAL A 341 5.90 -3.06 14.74
CA VAL A 341 4.44 -3.15 14.68
C VAL A 341 3.94 -2.36 13.48
N VAL A 342 3.79 -3.05 12.35
CA VAL A 342 3.42 -2.43 11.08
C VAL A 342 2.07 -2.97 10.61
N PRO A 343 0.98 -2.19 10.68
CA PRO A 343 -0.30 -2.59 10.11
C PRO A 343 -0.27 -2.54 8.58
N SER A 344 -1.05 -3.41 7.95
CA SER A 344 -1.25 -3.42 6.49
C SER A 344 -2.74 -3.58 6.18
N CYS A 345 -3.25 -2.78 5.25
CA CYS A 345 -4.67 -2.75 4.89
C CYS A 345 -4.85 -2.95 3.38
N ILE A 346 -5.94 -3.61 3.02
CA ILE A 346 -6.40 -3.77 1.63
C ILE A 346 -7.85 -3.28 1.59
N TYR A 347 -8.10 -2.36 0.68
CA TYR A 347 -9.39 -1.71 0.52
C TYR A 347 -10.23 -2.45 -0.53
N CYS A 348 -10.46 -3.74 -0.26
CA CYS A 348 -11.40 -4.58 -0.99
C CYS A 348 -12.73 -4.66 -0.23
N ARG A 349 -13.66 -5.48 -0.70
CA ARG A 349 -14.94 -5.68 -0.03
C ARG A 349 -15.12 -7.15 0.37
N PRO A 350 -15.24 -7.44 1.68
CA PRO A 350 -14.95 -6.54 2.81
C PRO A 350 -13.48 -6.16 2.90
N GLU A 351 -13.16 -5.08 3.62
CA GLU A 351 -11.78 -4.67 3.87
C GLU A 351 -10.98 -5.75 4.61
N ILE A 352 -9.68 -5.75 4.39
CA ILE A 352 -8.74 -6.61 5.13
C ILE A 352 -7.72 -5.72 5.83
N ALA A 353 -7.50 -5.95 7.12
CA ALA A 353 -6.44 -5.33 7.87
C ALA A 353 -5.70 -6.34 8.75
N VAL A 354 -4.38 -6.24 8.76
CA VAL A 354 -3.51 -7.16 9.49
C VAL A 354 -2.43 -6.40 10.23
N VAL A 355 -1.99 -6.93 11.36
CA VAL A 355 -0.82 -6.44 12.09
C VAL A 355 -0.17 -7.59 12.88
N GLY A 356 1.14 -7.56 13.00
CA GLY A 356 1.90 -8.56 13.75
C GLY A 356 1.95 -9.93 13.06
N LEU A 357 2.17 -10.98 13.82
CA LEU A 357 2.43 -12.33 13.32
C LEU A 357 1.13 -13.08 12.98
N THR A 358 1.19 -13.83 11.90
CA THR A 358 0.25 -14.93 11.64
C THR A 358 0.61 -16.15 12.47
N GLU A 359 -0.33 -17.09 12.60
CA GLU A 359 -0.06 -18.38 13.25
C GLU A 359 1.07 -19.15 12.54
N ALA A 360 1.14 -19.06 11.22
CA ALA A 360 2.16 -19.75 10.42
C ALA A 360 3.56 -19.18 10.70
N GLU A 361 3.70 -17.85 10.67
CA GLU A 361 4.97 -17.15 10.95
C GLU A 361 5.43 -17.41 12.39
N ALA A 362 4.52 -17.39 13.36
CA ALA A 362 4.84 -17.73 14.75
C ALA A 362 5.36 -19.17 14.89
N LYS A 363 4.72 -20.13 14.20
CA LYS A 363 5.18 -21.54 14.19
C LYS A 363 6.55 -21.69 13.54
N GLU A 364 6.79 -21.01 12.42
CA GLU A 364 8.07 -21.02 11.73
C GLU A 364 9.20 -20.42 12.62
N ALA A 365 8.87 -19.38 13.38
CA ALA A 365 9.77 -18.77 14.36
C ALA A 365 9.93 -19.58 15.66
N GLY A 366 9.23 -20.71 15.81
CA GLY A 366 9.26 -21.55 17.03
C GLY A 366 8.55 -20.91 18.24
N ILE A 367 7.70 -19.91 18.02
CA ILE A 367 6.96 -19.22 19.08
C ILE A 367 5.69 -20.02 19.39
N PRO A 368 5.49 -20.47 20.66
CA PRO A 368 4.28 -21.17 21.03
C PRO A 368 3.08 -20.23 21.09
N VAL A 369 2.10 -20.42 20.23
CA VAL A 369 0.92 -19.53 20.13
C VAL A 369 -0.40 -20.30 20.26
N LYS A 370 -1.43 -19.54 20.63
CA LYS A 370 -2.84 -19.91 20.48
C LYS A 370 -3.53 -18.89 19.59
N VAL A 371 -4.61 -19.32 18.93
CA VAL A 371 -5.38 -18.51 18.00
C VAL A 371 -6.84 -18.50 18.40
N GLY A 372 -7.39 -17.29 18.59
CA GLY A 372 -8.82 -17.05 18.73
C GLY A 372 -9.40 -16.51 17.43
N LYS A 373 -10.64 -16.92 17.14
CA LYS A 373 -11.32 -16.53 15.92
C LYS A 373 -12.82 -16.39 16.15
N HIS A 374 -13.39 -15.35 15.55
CA HIS A 374 -14.84 -15.18 15.47
C HIS A 374 -15.26 -14.94 14.02
N VAL A 375 -16.27 -15.69 13.56
CA VAL A 375 -16.92 -15.47 12.25
C VAL A 375 -18.17 -14.64 12.50
N MET A 376 -18.27 -13.47 11.86
CA MET A 376 -19.15 -12.38 12.23
C MET A 376 -20.62 -12.51 11.75
N PHE A 377 -21.10 -13.71 11.48
CA PHE A 377 -22.48 -13.93 11.00
C PHE A 377 -23.57 -13.63 12.04
N ASP A 378 -23.21 -13.48 13.29
CA ASP A 378 -24.07 -13.10 14.44
C ASP A 378 -23.83 -11.67 14.95
N ASN A 379 -22.86 -10.93 14.36
CA ASN A 379 -22.61 -9.55 14.70
C ASN A 379 -23.68 -8.64 14.06
N ALA A 380 -24.40 -7.90 14.88
CA ALA A 380 -25.52 -7.05 14.45
C ALA A 380 -25.11 -6.03 13.35
N LYS A 381 -23.96 -5.38 13.49
CA LYS A 381 -23.49 -4.39 12.52
C LYS A 381 -23.14 -5.04 11.17
N THR A 382 -22.57 -6.24 11.21
CA THR A 382 -22.28 -7.04 10.00
C THR A 382 -23.58 -7.45 9.28
N LEU A 383 -24.61 -7.87 10.03
CA LEU A 383 -25.91 -8.21 9.44
C LEU A 383 -26.60 -7.00 8.80
N ILE A 384 -26.48 -5.81 9.42
CA ILE A 384 -27.02 -4.55 8.87
C ILE A 384 -26.32 -4.17 7.55
N ALA A 385 -24.99 -4.30 7.48
CA ALA A 385 -24.19 -3.89 6.33
C ALA A 385 -24.14 -4.94 5.21
N ASP A 386 -24.42 -6.21 5.54
CA ASP A 386 -24.39 -7.37 4.62
C ASP A 386 -23.14 -7.47 3.72
N PRO A 387 -21.93 -7.32 4.26
CA PRO A 387 -20.69 -7.34 3.47
C PRO A 387 -20.28 -8.75 3.04
N GLY A 388 -21.07 -9.78 3.34
CA GLY A 388 -20.77 -11.16 3.11
C GLY A 388 -19.94 -11.81 4.23
N ARG A 389 -18.98 -12.67 3.87
CA ARG A 389 -18.16 -13.41 4.86
C ARG A 389 -17.16 -12.50 5.55
N CYS A 390 -17.35 -12.29 6.84
CA CYS A 390 -16.44 -11.52 7.71
C CYS A 390 -15.94 -12.38 8.86
N PHE A 391 -14.72 -12.13 9.32
CA PHE A 391 -14.16 -12.74 10.52
C PHE A 391 -13.03 -11.89 11.11
N MET A 392 -12.76 -12.10 12.39
CA MET A 392 -11.60 -11.58 13.09
C MET A 392 -10.82 -12.71 13.73
N LYS A 393 -9.50 -12.63 13.69
CA LYS A 393 -8.58 -13.64 14.18
C LYS A 393 -7.43 -12.97 14.92
N PHE A 394 -7.14 -13.46 16.12
CA PHE A 394 -6.07 -12.96 16.99
C PHE A 394 -5.10 -14.08 17.33
N VAL A 395 -3.83 -13.73 17.40
CA VAL A 395 -2.73 -14.63 17.76
C VAL A 395 -2.10 -14.12 19.05
N ALA A 396 -1.95 -14.99 20.05
CA ALA A 396 -1.27 -14.66 21.30
C ALA A 396 -0.27 -15.73 21.70
N HIS A 397 0.75 -15.31 22.45
CA HIS A 397 1.75 -16.22 23.02
C HIS A 397 1.12 -17.13 24.06
N ALA A 398 1.33 -18.45 23.91
CA ALA A 398 0.62 -19.47 24.67
C ALA A 398 0.86 -19.43 26.19
N LYS A 399 1.97 -18.85 26.65
CA LYS A 399 2.34 -18.77 28.07
C LYS A 399 2.14 -17.37 28.66
N THR A 400 2.64 -16.33 27.97
CA THR A 400 2.58 -14.94 28.48
C THR A 400 1.23 -14.30 28.23
N ARG A 401 0.38 -14.86 27.33
CA ARG A 401 -0.91 -14.34 26.89
C ARG A 401 -0.80 -12.99 26.12
N GLU A 402 0.42 -12.55 25.80
CA GLU A 402 0.70 -11.33 25.03
C GLU A 402 0.16 -11.46 23.60
N LEU A 403 -0.51 -10.41 23.11
CA LEU A 403 -0.99 -10.32 21.74
C LEU A 403 0.21 -10.17 20.79
N LEU A 404 0.27 -11.03 19.77
CA LEU A 404 1.34 -11.08 18.79
C LEU A 404 0.88 -10.71 17.38
N GLY A 405 -0.42 -10.78 17.11
CA GLY A 405 -0.94 -10.43 15.79
C GLY A 405 -2.46 -10.52 15.68
N ALA A 406 -2.98 -9.88 14.65
CA ALA A 406 -4.39 -9.93 14.30
C ALA A 406 -4.61 -9.87 12.78
N GLN A 407 -5.70 -10.51 12.32
CA GLN A 407 -6.19 -10.50 10.97
C GLN A 407 -7.70 -10.19 11.01
N LEU A 408 -8.07 -9.05 10.45
CA LEU A 408 -9.44 -8.57 10.37
C LEU A 408 -9.88 -8.64 8.90
N MET A 409 -11.04 -9.21 8.64
CA MET A 409 -11.70 -9.21 7.34
C MET A 409 -13.16 -8.81 7.56
N CYS A 410 -13.45 -7.54 7.48
CA CYS A 410 -14.77 -6.95 7.73
C CYS A 410 -14.80 -5.50 7.23
N GLU A 411 -15.98 -4.90 7.18
CA GLU A 411 -16.12 -3.46 6.94
C GLU A 411 -15.36 -2.65 8.01
N HIS A 412 -14.74 -1.55 7.61
CA HIS A 412 -13.95 -0.66 8.46
C HIS A 412 -12.76 -1.33 9.18
N ALA A 413 -12.26 -2.45 8.67
CA ALA A 413 -11.08 -3.10 9.24
C ALA A 413 -9.86 -2.17 9.27
N SER A 414 -9.69 -1.32 8.26
CA SER A 414 -8.62 -0.34 8.17
C SER A 414 -8.65 0.71 9.28
N ASP A 415 -9.84 1.10 9.74
CA ASP A 415 -10.00 2.06 10.83
C ASP A 415 -9.79 1.43 12.21
N MET A 416 -10.14 0.14 12.36
CA MET A 416 -10.04 -0.57 13.64
C MET A 416 -8.64 -1.12 13.96
N ILE A 417 -7.82 -1.39 12.95
CA ILE A 417 -6.50 -2.03 13.15
C ILE A 417 -5.54 -1.17 13.99
N GLY A 418 -5.76 0.15 14.04
CA GLY A 418 -4.98 1.08 14.84
C GLY A 418 -5.01 0.74 16.33
N GLY A 419 -6.18 0.38 16.88
CA GLY A 419 -6.31 -0.04 18.27
C GLY A 419 -5.56 -1.34 18.59
N VAL A 420 -5.55 -2.28 17.63
CA VAL A 420 -4.78 -3.52 17.76
C VAL A 420 -3.28 -3.25 17.67
N SER A 421 -2.86 -2.36 16.76
CA SER A 421 -1.46 -1.93 16.65
C SER A 421 -0.96 -1.31 17.94
N GLN A 422 -1.79 -0.49 18.58
CA GLN A 422 -1.50 0.10 19.90
C GLN A 422 -1.34 -0.98 20.98
N ALA A 423 -2.18 -2.02 20.98
CA ALA A 423 -2.07 -3.13 21.91
C ALA A 423 -0.76 -3.91 21.72
N LEU A 424 -0.38 -4.21 20.48
CA LEU A 424 0.88 -4.91 20.16
C LEU A 424 2.10 -4.06 20.54
N ALA A 425 2.10 -2.77 20.22
CA ALA A 425 3.20 -1.86 20.53
C ALA A 425 3.43 -1.68 22.04
N ASN A 426 2.41 -1.89 22.87
CA ASN A 426 2.49 -1.85 24.33
C ASN A 426 2.56 -3.25 24.98
N HIS A 427 2.80 -4.31 24.22
CA HIS A 427 2.92 -5.68 24.72
C HIS A 427 1.71 -6.11 25.59
N MET A 428 0.50 -5.66 25.22
CA MET A 428 -0.70 -5.97 25.98
C MET A 428 -1.04 -7.46 25.89
N THR A 429 -1.51 -7.99 27.01
CA THR A 429 -2.07 -9.35 27.03
C THR A 429 -3.53 -9.35 26.52
N VAL A 430 -4.02 -10.54 26.17
CA VAL A 430 -5.45 -10.77 25.82
C VAL A 430 -6.36 -10.20 26.90
N ASP A 431 -6.06 -10.46 28.18
CA ASP A 431 -6.88 -10.02 29.30
C ASP A 431 -6.92 -8.49 29.43
N GLN A 432 -5.77 -7.81 29.22
CA GLN A 432 -5.70 -6.35 29.23
C GLN A 432 -6.49 -5.74 28.07
N PHE A 433 -6.43 -6.34 26.87
CA PHE A 433 -7.16 -5.82 25.73
C PHE A 433 -8.67 -6.07 25.81
N LEU A 434 -9.10 -7.10 26.55
CA LEU A 434 -10.50 -7.38 26.88
C LEU A 434 -11.10 -6.38 27.89
N LEU A 435 -10.31 -5.62 28.65
CA LEU A 435 -10.82 -4.61 29.57
C LEU A 435 -11.55 -3.46 28.85
N ALA A 436 -11.25 -3.22 27.58
CA ALA A 436 -11.87 -2.15 26.83
C ALA A 436 -13.31 -2.49 26.45
N MET A 437 -14.24 -1.63 26.88
CA MET A 437 -15.63 -1.72 26.45
C MET A 437 -15.76 -1.26 25.00
N ARG A 438 -16.47 -2.02 24.17
CA ARG A 438 -16.72 -1.71 22.76
C ARG A 438 -18.16 -1.23 22.56
N PRO A 439 -18.39 -0.20 21.73
CA PRO A 439 -19.74 0.33 21.52
C PRO A 439 -20.64 -0.65 20.79
N HIS A 440 -21.94 -0.64 21.11
CA HIS A 440 -22.98 -1.43 20.45
C HIS A 440 -23.95 -0.53 19.64
N PRO A 441 -24.32 -0.87 18.38
CA PRO A 441 -23.76 -1.95 17.56
C PRO A 441 -22.51 -1.48 16.79
N SER A 442 -21.48 -2.29 16.76
CA SER A 442 -20.26 -2.01 15.99
C SER A 442 -19.64 -3.31 15.42
N PHE A 443 -18.76 -3.17 14.42
CA PHE A 443 -17.93 -4.27 13.94
C PHE A 443 -16.91 -4.70 15.00
N GLU A 444 -16.46 -3.75 15.81
CA GLU A 444 -15.44 -3.95 16.85
C GLU A 444 -15.85 -4.95 17.95
N GLU A 445 -17.16 -5.11 18.20
CA GLU A 445 -17.66 -6.11 19.16
C GLU A 445 -17.19 -7.53 18.83
N ALA A 446 -17.01 -7.85 17.55
CA ALA A 446 -16.48 -9.13 17.10
C ALA A 446 -15.04 -9.40 17.57
N MET A 447 -14.26 -8.35 17.90
CA MET A 447 -12.95 -8.51 18.55
C MET A 447 -13.11 -9.14 19.93
N THR A 448 -14.12 -8.73 20.72
CA THR A 448 -14.38 -9.30 22.03
C THR A 448 -14.63 -10.81 21.92
N ALA A 449 -15.52 -11.22 21.04
CA ALA A 449 -15.82 -12.64 20.85
C ALA A 449 -14.59 -13.46 20.39
N ALA A 450 -13.76 -12.91 19.48
CA ALA A 450 -12.54 -13.58 19.05
C ALA A 450 -11.48 -13.66 20.16
N LEU A 451 -11.38 -12.63 21.02
CA LEU A 451 -10.47 -12.60 22.15
C LEU A 451 -10.93 -13.50 23.30
N GLU A 452 -12.25 -13.62 23.53
CA GLU A 452 -12.81 -14.57 24.51
C GLU A 452 -12.58 -16.03 24.08
N ASP A 453 -12.75 -16.36 22.77
CA ASP A 453 -12.35 -17.65 22.24
C ASP A 453 -10.86 -17.94 22.44
N LEU A 454 -10.01 -16.91 22.23
CA LEU A 454 -8.57 -17.00 22.48
C LEU A 454 -8.26 -17.21 23.98
N ALA A 455 -8.90 -16.46 24.86
CA ALA A 455 -8.71 -16.57 26.32
C ALA A 455 -9.07 -17.95 26.84
N GLN A 456 -10.18 -18.54 26.36
CA GLN A 456 -10.58 -19.91 26.70
C GLN A 456 -9.53 -20.95 26.27
N LYS A 457 -8.90 -20.78 25.09
CA LYS A 457 -7.85 -21.67 24.58
C LYS A 457 -6.53 -21.53 25.30
N LEU A 458 -6.32 -20.41 25.97
CA LEU A 458 -5.12 -20.13 26.76
C LEU A 458 -5.22 -20.67 28.19
N GLY A 459 -6.41 -20.92 28.68
CA GLY A 459 -6.72 -21.46 30.02
C GLY A 459 -6.80 -20.37 31.06
#